data_2603ade9ed4cb06b14a065146a9df3dc
#
_entry.id   2603ade9ed4cb06b14a065146a9df3dc
#
_cell.length_a   1.000
_cell.length_b   1.000
_cell.length_c   1.000
_cell.angle_alpha   90.00
_cell.angle_beta   90.00
_cell.angle_gamma   90.00
#
_symmetry.space_group_name_H-M   'P 1'
#
loop_
_entity.id
_entity.type
_entity.pdbx_description
1 polymer ?
#
loop_
_entity_poly.entity_id
_entity_poly.type
_entity_poly.pdbx_seq_one_letter_code
_entity_poly.pdbx_strand_id
1 'polypeptide(L)'
;MTEHPYDIEITRVVDAPPERVYQAFTDPDQFAQWYGPVGFPVHPDTVEVDARVGGRQRFELVAEADPSLRTGFDGRFDEVVQNQLLSSRGAWVGIPGQADAWPSNLRVEFHDDKGRTRLVVREGPHPPGTADLGRQAWEMMLPKLEALLSGCAP
;
A
#
# COMPACT_ATOMS: atom_id res chain seq x y z
N MET A 1 21.72 11.40 14.33
CA MET A 1 21.68 11.17 12.92
C MET A 1 20.34 10.60 12.48
N THR A 2 19.79 11.19 11.47
CA THR A 2 18.49 10.79 11.00
C THR A 2 18.62 9.65 10.00
N GLU A 3 17.97 8.56 10.27
CA GLU A 3 17.93 7.49 9.31
C GLU A 3 16.62 7.55 8.57
N HIS A 4 16.67 7.29 7.29
CA HIS A 4 15.46 7.17 6.51
C HIS A 4 14.83 5.80 6.81
N PRO A 5 13.63 5.78 7.38
CA PRO A 5 12.95 4.50 7.58
C PRO A 5 12.52 3.86 6.26
N TYR A 6 12.62 4.61 5.16
CA TYR A 6 12.16 4.16 3.86
C TYR A 6 13.33 3.83 2.97
N ASP A 7 13.34 2.64 2.39
CA ASP A 7 14.40 2.23 1.46
C ASP A 7 13.90 2.13 0.02
N ILE A 8 12.61 2.39 -0.22
CA ILE A 8 12.10 2.62 -1.58
C ILE A 8 11.29 3.89 -1.62
N GLU A 9 11.31 4.52 -2.79
CA GLU A 9 10.48 5.68 -3.08
C GLU A 9 10.03 5.58 -4.53
N ILE A 10 8.73 5.72 -4.76
CA ILE A 10 8.14 5.66 -6.09
C ILE A 10 7.28 6.89 -6.28
N THR A 11 7.47 7.59 -7.40
CA THR A 11 6.64 8.73 -7.78
C THR A 11 5.95 8.41 -9.09
N ARG A 12 4.65 8.64 -9.15
CA ARG A 12 3.88 8.35 -10.35
C ARG A 12 2.72 9.33 -10.47
N VAL A 13 2.48 9.84 -11.68
CA VAL A 13 1.31 10.69 -11.94
C VAL A 13 0.16 9.78 -12.34
N VAL A 14 -0.94 9.90 -11.60
CA VAL A 14 -2.14 9.08 -11.80
C VAL A 14 -3.25 10.01 -12.33
N ASP A 15 -3.94 9.56 -13.35
CA ASP A 15 -4.96 10.38 -14.03
C ASP A 15 -6.29 10.34 -13.28
N ALA A 16 -6.29 10.90 -12.08
CA ALA A 16 -7.47 11.05 -11.24
C ALA A 16 -7.14 12.09 -10.17
N PRO A 17 -8.14 12.83 -9.66
CA PRO A 17 -7.89 13.83 -8.64
C PRO A 17 -7.51 13.20 -7.30
N PRO A 18 -6.78 13.92 -6.43
CA PRO A 18 -6.30 13.37 -5.16
C PRO A 18 -7.39 12.74 -4.30
N GLU A 19 -8.57 13.29 -4.27
CA GLU A 19 -9.66 12.73 -3.46
C GLU A 19 -10.07 11.33 -3.94
N ARG A 20 -10.01 11.09 -5.25
CA ARG A 20 -10.34 9.77 -5.80
C ARG A 20 -9.23 8.77 -5.51
N VAL A 21 -7.98 9.20 -5.63
CA VAL A 21 -6.84 8.32 -5.34
C VAL A 21 -6.81 7.99 -3.86
N TYR A 22 -7.02 9.00 -3.01
CA TYR A 22 -7.06 8.81 -1.57
C TYR A 22 -8.16 7.82 -1.19
N GLN A 23 -9.32 7.91 -1.81
CA GLN A 23 -10.44 6.99 -1.55
C GLN A 23 -10.05 5.54 -1.90
N ALA A 24 -9.29 5.36 -2.98
CA ALA A 24 -8.86 4.01 -3.37
C ALA A 24 -7.94 3.37 -2.33
N PHE A 25 -7.26 4.19 -1.53
CA PHE A 25 -6.41 3.72 -0.45
C PHE A 25 -7.17 3.51 0.86
N THR A 26 -8.30 4.20 1.05
CA THR A 26 -8.98 4.22 2.35
C THR A 26 -10.30 3.47 2.38
N ASP A 27 -10.91 3.25 1.23
CA ASP A 27 -12.13 2.44 1.13
C ASP A 27 -11.71 0.97 1.04
N PRO A 28 -12.09 0.12 2.01
CA PRO A 28 -11.65 -1.28 2.01
C PRO A 28 -12.01 -2.03 0.73
N ASP A 29 -13.18 -1.77 0.15
CA ASP A 29 -13.60 -2.46 -1.07
C ASP A 29 -12.75 -2.06 -2.25
N GLN A 30 -12.41 -0.78 -2.36
CA GLN A 30 -11.54 -0.31 -3.45
C GLN A 30 -10.11 -0.78 -3.24
N PHE A 31 -9.60 -0.69 -2.01
CA PHE A 31 -8.25 -1.14 -1.69
C PHE A 31 -8.06 -2.60 -2.08
N ALA A 32 -9.03 -3.45 -1.78
CA ALA A 32 -8.95 -4.87 -2.08
C ALA A 32 -8.92 -5.17 -3.58
N GLN A 33 -9.37 -4.23 -4.41
CA GLN A 33 -9.42 -4.45 -5.85
C GLN A 33 -8.07 -4.22 -6.54
N TRP A 34 -7.22 -3.40 -5.98
CA TRP A 34 -5.96 -3.06 -6.66
C TRP A 34 -4.70 -3.43 -5.89
N TYR A 35 -4.78 -3.50 -4.57
CA TYR A 35 -3.58 -3.78 -3.78
C TYR A 35 -3.17 -5.25 -3.94
N GLY A 36 -1.86 -5.50 -3.80
CA GLY A 36 -1.31 -6.84 -3.94
C GLY A 36 -0.67 -7.03 -5.31
N PRO A 37 0.59 -7.51 -5.33
CA PRO A 37 1.26 -7.79 -6.61
C PRO A 37 0.58 -8.93 -7.33
N VAL A 38 0.88 -9.06 -8.62
CA VAL A 38 0.32 -10.12 -9.45
C VAL A 38 0.60 -11.48 -8.79
N GLY A 39 -0.44 -12.28 -8.62
CA GLY A 39 -0.33 -13.59 -7.97
C GLY A 39 -0.57 -13.58 -6.47
N PHE A 40 -0.61 -12.39 -5.85
CA PHE A 40 -0.82 -12.24 -4.41
C PHE A 40 -1.87 -11.17 -4.14
N PRO A 41 -3.11 -11.38 -4.54
CA PRO A 41 -4.15 -10.38 -4.28
C PRO A 41 -4.47 -10.27 -2.79
N VAL A 42 -5.03 -9.12 -2.41
CA VAL A 42 -5.55 -8.94 -1.07
C VAL A 42 -6.82 -9.78 -0.90
N HIS A 43 -6.90 -10.49 0.22
CA HIS A 43 -8.14 -11.19 0.57
C HIS A 43 -9.12 -10.15 1.14
N PRO A 44 -10.26 -9.90 0.47
CA PRO A 44 -11.14 -8.78 0.85
C PRO A 44 -11.62 -8.81 2.29
N ASP A 45 -11.88 -10.00 2.83
CA ASP A 45 -12.40 -10.14 4.19
C ASP A 45 -11.39 -9.76 5.27
N THR A 46 -10.12 -9.58 4.89
CA THR A 46 -9.07 -9.25 5.87
C THR A 46 -8.78 -7.76 5.94
N VAL A 47 -9.36 -6.96 5.04
CA VAL A 47 -9.04 -5.54 4.95
C VAL A 47 -9.74 -4.74 6.03
N GLU A 48 -8.96 -3.99 6.79
CA GLU A 48 -9.47 -3.03 7.75
C GLU A 48 -8.69 -1.75 7.57
N VAL A 49 -9.36 -0.66 7.23
CA VAL A 49 -8.72 0.64 7.05
C VAL A 49 -9.56 1.69 7.77
N ASP A 50 -9.01 2.21 8.86
CA ASP A 50 -9.61 3.29 9.64
C ASP A 50 -8.70 4.51 9.49
N ALA A 51 -8.99 5.35 8.51
CA ALA A 51 -8.09 6.41 8.09
C ALA A 51 -8.13 7.61 9.04
N ARG A 52 -7.59 7.42 10.23
CA ARG A 52 -7.40 8.47 11.24
C ARG A 52 -6.19 8.10 12.08
N VAL A 53 -5.60 9.10 12.72
CA VAL A 53 -4.45 8.83 13.60
C VAL A 53 -4.85 7.84 14.69
N GLY A 54 -4.06 6.77 14.81
CA GLY A 54 -4.35 5.68 15.73
C GLY A 54 -5.28 4.62 15.14
N GLY A 55 -5.87 4.87 13.97
CA GLY A 55 -6.74 3.90 13.30
C GLY A 55 -5.95 2.75 12.72
N ARG A 56 -6.61 1.62 12.55
CA ARG A 56 -5.96 0.40 12.11
C ARG A 56 -5.87 0.32 10.59
N GLN A 57 -4.75 -0.23 10.13
CA GLN A 57 -4.57 -0.60 8.73
C GLN A 57 -4.11 -2.05 8.72
N ARG A 58 -4.95 -2.93 8.19
CA ARG A 58 -4.68 -4.36 8.20
C ARG A 58 -5.18 -5.01 6.92
N PHE A 59 -4.39 -5.93 6.37
CA PHE A 59 -4.80 -6.73 5.22
C PHE A 59 -3.87 -7.94 5.09
N GLU A 60 -4.36 -8.95 4.33
CA GLU A 60 -3.57 -10.13 4.02
C GLU A 60 -3.51 -10.35 2.52
N LEU A 61 -2.32 -10.65 2.03
CA LEU A 61 -2.09 -11.09 0.66
C LEU A 61 -2.08 -12.61 0.66
N VAL A 62 -2.86 -13.21 -0.23
CA VAL A 62 -2.99 -14.66 -0.30
C VAL A 62 -2.58 -15.12 -1.69
N ALA A 63 -1.59 -16.01 -1.77
CA ALA A 63 -1.10 -16.49 -3.05
C ALA A 63 -2.18 -17.27 -3.79
N GLU A 64 -2.40 -16.94 -5.06
CA GLU A 64 -3.39 -17.65 -5.88
C GLU A 64 -3.00 -19.10 -6.11
N ALA A 65 -1.70 -19.33 -6.30
CA ALA A 65 -1.21 -20.68 -6.58
C ALA A 65 -1.24 -21.58 -5.35
N ASP A 66 -1.18 -21.00 -4.16
CA ASP A 66 -1.15 -21.76 -2.90
C ASP A 66 -1.73 -20.90 -1.78
N PRO A 67 -3.04 -21.05 -1.50
CA PRO A 67 -3.70 -20.23 -0.48
C PRO A 67 -3.15 -20.39 0.93
N SER A 68 -2.28 -21.36 1.17
CA SER A 68 -1.61 -21.47 2.48
C SER A 68 -0.49 -20.45 2.62
N LEU A 69 -0.04 -19.85 1.52
CA LEU A 69 0.97 -18.79 1.55
C LEU A 69 0.27 -17.45 1.74
N ARG A 70 0.39 -16.92 2.94
CA ARG A 70 -0.26 -15.66 3.32
C ARG A 70 0.77 -14.73 3.93
N THR A 71 0.75 -13.48 3.50
CA THR A 71 1.60 -12.44 4.05
C THR A 71 0.69 -11.29 4.46
N GLY A 72 0.71 -10.93 5.73
CA GLY A 72 -0.19 -9.90 6.23
C GLY A 72 0.55 -8.68 6.75
N PHE A 73 -0.11 -7.54 6.69
CA PHE A 73 0.35 -6.31 7.31
C PHE A 73 -0.67 -5.92 8.39
N ASP A 74 -0.17 -5.51 9.56
CA ASP A 74 -1.02 -5.02 10.63
C ASP A 74 -0.33 -3.80 11.23
N GLY A 75 -0.98 -2.65 11.12
CA GLY A 75 -0.39 -1.42 11.59
C GLY A 75 -1.43 -0.40 11.97
N ARG A 76 -0.93 0.80 12.26
CA ARG A 76 -1.77 1.93 12.61
C ARG A 76 -1.29 3.18 11.91
N PHE A 77 -2.22 4.05 11.59
CA PHE A 77 -1.87 5.35 11.02
C PHE A 77 -1.27 6.25 12.10
N ASP A 78 -0.16 6.89 11.79
CA ASP A 78 0.46 7.87 12.67
C ASP A 78 0.32 9.29 12.12
N GLU A 79 0.01 9.44 10.84
CA GLU A 79 -0.34 10.73 10.25
C GLU A 79 -1.43 10.52 9.19
N VAL A 80 -2.45 11.34 9.24
CA VAL A 80 -3.51 11.33 8.23
C VAL A 80 -3.94 12.77 7.95
N VAL A 81 -3.81 13.18 6.69
CA VAL A 81 -4.38 14.45 6.23
C VAL A 81 -5.25 14.10 5.03
N GLN A 82 -6.54 14.29 5.18
CA GLN A 82 -7.51 13.87 4.16
C GLN A 82 -7.11 14.38 2.78
N ASN A 83 -7.10 13.48 1.81
CA ASN A 83 -6.78 13.75 0.41
C ASN A 83 -5.33 14.20 0.17
N GLN A 84 -4.47 14.16 1.19
CA GLN A 84 -3.09 14.65 1.06
C GLN A 84 -2.03 13.66 1.55
N LEU A 85 -2.31 12.94 2.64
CA LEU A 85 -1.26 12.15 3.28
C LEU A 85 -1.83 10.99 4.08
N LEU A 86 -1.23 9.84 3.90
CA LEU A 86 -1.42 8.68 4.77
C LEU A 86 -0.05 8.17 5.18
N SER A 87 0.19 8.07 6.49
CA SER A 87 1.42 7.49 7.01
C SER A 87 1.07 6.46 8.06
N SER A 88 1.66 5.28 7.96
CA SER A 88 1.36 4.20 8.89
C SER A 88 2.62 3.46 9.30
N ARG A 89 2.54 2.82 10.47
CA ARG A 89 3.60 1.97 11.00
C ARG A 89 2.98 0.66 11.42
N GLY A 90 3.67 -0.42 11.09
CA GLY A 90 3.18 -1.73 11.47
C GLY A 90 4.21 -2.79 11.25
N ALA A 91 3.75 -4.01 11.05
CA ALA A 91 4.64 -5.13 10.82
C ALA A 91 4.02 -6.08 9.81
N TRP A 92 4.89 -6.64 8.96
CA TRP A 92 4.53 -7.72 8.05
C TRP A 92 4.73 -9.04 8.75
N VAL A 93 3.81 -9.96 8.57
CA VAL A 93 3.86 -11.32 9.11
C VAL A 93 3.73 -12.28 7.94
N GLY A 94 4.49 -13.38 8.00
CA GLY A 94 4.40 -14.40 6.95
C GLY A 94 5.26 -14.12 5.73
N ILE A 95 6.23 -13.20 5.83
CA ILE A 95 7.16 -12.98 4.73
C ILE A 95 8.01 -14.24 4.54
N PRO A 96 8.06 -14.81 3.33
CA PRO A 96 8.89 -15.99 3.09
C PRO A 96 10.34 -15.74 3.50
N GLY A 97 10.89 -16.66 4.29
CA GLY A 97 12.26 -16.55 4.79
C GLY A 97 12.41 -15.72 6.04
N GLN A 98 11.33 -15.14 6.56
CA GLN A 98 11.35 -14.34 7.78
C GLN A 98 10.49 -15.01 8.83
N ALA A 99 11.13 -15.50 9.91
CA ALA A 99 10.42 -16.19 11.00
C ALA A 99 9.62 -15.22 11.86
N ASP A 100 10.14 -14.00 12.05
CA ASP A 100 9.53 -13.01 12.91
C ASP A 100 8.82 -11.93 12.11
N ALA A 101 7.89 -11.23 12.77
CA ALA A 101 7.26 -10.06 12.17
C ALA A 101 8.32 -9.03 11.77
N TRP A 102 8.12 -8.39 10.63
CA TRP A 102 9.06 -7.41 10.10
C TRP A 102 8.48 -6.01 10.19
N PRO A 103 9.05 -5.12 11.04
CA PRO A 103 8.55 -3.75 11.14
C PRO A 103 8.68 -3.00 9.82
N SER A 104 7.66 -2.23 9.48
CA SER A 104 7.66 -1.48 8.24
C SER A 104 6.84 -0.20 8.40
N ASN A 105 7.24 0.81 7.63
CA ASN A 105 6.53 2.08 7.57
C ASN A 105 6.09 2.33 6.13
N LEU A 106 4.94 2.95 5.98
CA LEU A 106 4.43 3.32 4.68
C LEU A 106 3.98 4.78 4.72
N ARG A 107 4.45 5.57 3.78
CA ARG A 107 4.04 6.96 3.64
C ARG A 107 3.58 7.20 2.21
N VAL A 108 2.37 7.70 2.06
CA VAL A 108 1.78 7.98 0.74
C VAL A 108 1.34 9.42 0.72
N GLU A 109 1.87 10.20 -0.21
CA GLU A 109 1.51 11.59 -0.41
C GLU A 109 0.72 11.73 -1.70
N PHE A 110 -0.33 12.54 -1.64
CA PHE A 110 -1.25 12.76 -2.76
C PHE A 110 -1.16 14.25 -3.12
N HIS A 111 -0.42 14.58 -4.18
CA HIS A 111 -0.22 15.96 -4.59
C HIS A 111 -1.07 16.27 -5.81
N ASP A 112 -1.83 17.35 -5.73
CA ASP A 112 -2.60 17.80 -6.88
C ASP A 112 -1.65 18.25 -8.00
N ASP A 113 -1.88 17.76 -9.20
CA ASP A 113 -1.09 18.09 -10.37
C ASP A 113 -2.05 18.38 -11.52
N LYS A 114 -2.62 19.59 -11.49
CA LYS A 114 -3.56 20.06 -12.54
C LYS A 114 -4.74 19.10 -12.71
N GLY A 115 -5.33 18.71 -11.59
CA GLY A 115 -6.47 17.81 -11.58
C GLY A 115 -6.12 16.33 -11.59
N ARG A 116 -4.84 16.01 -11.74
CA ARG A 116 -4.35 14.65 -11.59
C ARG A 116 -3.61 14.55 -10.25
N THR A 117 -3.10 13.39 -9.94
CA THR A 117 -2.38 13.18 -8.68
C THR A 117 -0.94 12.75 -8.93
N ARG A 118 0.00 13.51 -8.38
CA ARG A 118 1.37 13.04 -8.28
C ARG A 118 1.47 12.26 -6.98
N LEU A 119 1.49 10.96 -7.12
CA LEU A 119 1.50 10.02 -5.99
C LEU A 119 2.95 9.74 -5.61
N VAL A 120 3.29 9.93 -4.35
CA VAL A 120 4.62 9.61 -3.84
C VAL A 120 4.46 8.55 -2.77
N VAL A 121 5.06 7.38 -3.00
CA VAL A 121 5.00 6.25 -2.08
C VAL A 121 6.39 5.99 -1.53
N ARG A 122 6.49 5.96 -0.20
CA ARG A 122 7.73 5.58 0.49
C ARG A 122 7.42 4.41 1.41
N GLU A 123 8.24 3.40 1.36
CA GLU A 123 8.04 2.20 2.17
C GLU A 123 9.37 1.64 2.63
N GLY A 124 9.40 1.10 3.84
CA GLY A 124 10.56 0.44 4.38
C GLY A 124 10.60 0.44 5.91
N PRO A 125 11.66 -0.13 6.48
CA PRO A 125 12.71 -0.86 5.76
C PRO A 125 12.23 -2.21 5.25
N HIS A 126 12.91 -2.75 4.25
CA HIS A 126 12.66 -4.11 3.77
C HIS A 126 13.72 -5.04 4.33
N PRO A 127 13.44 -6.34 4.44
CA PRO A 127 14.49 -7.30 4.80
C PRO A 127 15.68 -7.19 3.85
N PRO A 128 16.89 -7.41 4.34
CA PRO A 128 18.09 -7.22 3.52
C PRO A 128 17.98 -7.93 2.17
N GLY A 129 18.29 -7.19 1.10
CA GLY A 129 18.27 -7.72 -0.25
C GLY A 129 16.90 -7.80 -0.90
N THR A 130 15.83 -7.33 -0.25
CA THR A 130 14.47 -7.45 -0.79
C THR A 130 13.84 -6.13 -1.19
N ALA A 131 14.53 -5.00 -1.06
CA ALA A 131 13.93 -3.70 -1.42
C ALA A 131 13.49 -3.68 -2.89
N ASP A 132 14.26 -4.28 -3.79
CA ASP A 132 13.90 -4.33 -5.20
C ASP A 132 12.60 -5.10 -5.43
N LEU A 133 12.35 -6.15 -4.66
CA LEU A 133 11.10 -6.89 -4.75
C LEU A 133 9.93 -6.02 -4.30
N GLY A 134 10.13 -5.22 -3.26
CA GLY A 134 9.12 -4.27 -2.81
C GLY A 134 8.79 -3.25 -3.89
N ARG A 135 9.82 -2.73 -4.56
CA ARG A 135 9.62 -1.78 -5.65
C ARG A 135 8.86 -2.43 -6.80
N GLN A 136 9.25 -3.65 -7.17
CA GLN A 136 8.56 -4.37 -8.24
C GLN A 136 7.10 -4.63 -7.90
N ALA A 137 6.81 -4.95 -6.64
CA ALA A 137 5.44 -5.15 -6.20
C ALA A 137 4.60 -3.88 -6.42
N TRP A 138 5.14 -2.72 -6.05
CA TRP A 138 4.43 -1.46 -6.28
C TRP A 138 4.26 -1.18 -7.79
N GLU A 139 5.26 -1.50 -8.60
CA GLU A 139 5.17 -1.32 -10.04
C GLU A 139 4.12 -2.23 -10.67
N MET A 140 3.84 -3.37 -10.06
CA MET A 140 2.75 -4.25 -10.49
C MET A 140 1.39 -3.75 -10.02
N MET A 141 1.33 -3.14 -8.84
CA MET A 141 0.07 -2.69 -8.25
C MET A 141 -0.45 -1.40 -8.86
N LEU A 142 0.43 -0.47 -9.19
CA LEU A 142 0.01 0.85 -9.66
C LEU A 142 -0.81 0.82 -10.95
N PRO A 143 -0.51 -0.02 -11.94
CA PRO A 143 -1.39 -0.14 -13.10
C PRO A 143 -2.80 -0.63 -12.75
N LYS A 144 -2.92 -1.47 -11.72
CA LYS A 144 -4.22 -1.92 -11.24
C LYS A 144 -5.00 -0.78 -10.60
N LEU A 145 -4.31 0.06 -9.84
CA LEU A 145 -4.89 1.28 -9.28
C LEU A 145 -5.38 2.20 -10.39
N GLU A 146 -4.55 2.41 -11.41
CA GLU A 146 -4.94 3.26 -12.53
C GLU A 146 -6.16 2.73 -13.26
N ALA A 147 -6.25 1.41 -13.45
CA ALA A 147 -7.39 0.80 -14.10
C ALA A 147 -8.67 1.02 -13.29
N LEU A 148 -8.59 0.89 -11.98
CA LEU A 148 -9.72 1.15 -11.10
C LEU A 148 -10.18 2.61 -11.20
N LEU A 149 -9.22 3.53 -11.20
CA LEU A 149 -9.52 4.96 -11.18
C LEU A 149 -9.98 5.49 -12.54
N SER A 150 -9.66 4.80 -13.61
CA SER A 150 -10.05 5.24 -14.95
C SER A 150 -11.55 5.08 -15.20
N GLY A 151 -12.26 4.40 -14.30
CA GLY A 151 -13.67 4.15 -14.49
C GLY A 151 -13.95 3.07 -15.52
N CYS A 152 -12.93 2.32 -15.93
CA CYS A 152 -13.12 1.19 -16.84
C CYS A 152 -13.80 0.01 -16.15
N ALA A 153 -13.93 0.06 -14.85
CA ALA A 153 -14.70 -0.93 -14.13
C ALA A 153 -16.16 -0.75 -14.51
N PRO A 154 -16.83 -1.81 -14.89
CA PRO A 154 -18.24 -1.74 -15.24
C PRO A 154 -19.09 -1.29 -14.08
#